data_96f69681df43bbf28fe1de3ec03509f1
#
_entry.id   96f69681df43bbf28fe1de3ec03509f1
#
_cell.length_a   1.000
_cell.length_b   1.000
_cell.length_c   1.000
_cell.angle_alpha   90.00
_cell.angle_beta   90.00
_cell.angle_gamma   90.00
#
_symmetry.space_group_name_H-M   'P 1'
#
loop_
_entity.id
_entity.type
_entity.pdbx_description
1 polymer ?
#
loop_
_entity_poly.entity_id
_entity_poly.type
_entity_poly.pdbx_seq_one_letter_code
_entity_poly.pdbx_strand_id
1 'polypeptide(L)'
;RPETILGDTAICVNPKDKRYSNLVGKDVYVPLINRKIPIISDEYVDMEFGTGALKITPAHDVNDYEIGYRHKLETIDILNNDGTLNEKAKLFVGIDRFKARELIVKELKQGNHLVKIENHKNKVGFSERTNSIIEPKLSMQWFLKMDKISKPALDNIINGDIKFHPKKFINTYKHWMSNIKDWCLSRQLWWGHRIPVYYYDGNNYVVAKSDKDAYKKIKEINPNIKFEEIHQDEDVLDTWFSSWIWPISVFDGKSF
;
A
#
# COMPACT_ATOMS: atom_id res chain seq x y z
N ARG A 1 4.77 -1.35 18.28
CA ARG A 1 5.60 -0.63 17.30
C ARG A 1 5.68 0.87 17.66
N PRO A 2 6.35 1.21 18.78
CA PRO A 2 6.41 2.61 19.22
C PRO A 2 7.08 3.57 18.21
N GLU A 3 7.94 3.07 17.32
CA GLU A 3 8.58 3.89 16.28
C GLU A 3 7.57 4.52 15.33
N THR A 4 6.41 3.90 15.11
CA THR A 4 5.39 4.45 14.21
C THR A 4 4.57 5.59 14.80
N ILE A 5 4.69 5.88 16.10
CA ILE A 5 3.99 7.01 16.77
C ILE A 5 4.28 8.35 16.07
N LEU A 6 5.45 8.48 15.47
CA LEU A 6 5.86 9.68 14.74
C LEU A 6 5.04 9.90 13.45
N GLY A 7 4.33 8.87 12.99
CA GLY A 7 3.41 8.93 11.84
C GLY A 7 1.93 8.93 12.21
N ASP A 8 1.57 8.99 13.49
CA ASP A 8 0.17 8.93 13.93
C ASP A 8 -0.62 10.14 13.44
N THR A 9 -1.85 9.89 13.00
CA THR A 9 -2.76 10.91 12.47
C THR A 9 -4.12 10.96 13.16
N ALA A 10 -4.44 10.00 14.04
CA ALA A 10 -5.61 10.04 14.91
C ALA A 10 -5.43 9.12 16.12
N ILE A 11 -6.26 9.34 17.13
CA ILE A 11 -6.60 8.32 18.14
C ILE A 11 -8.01 7.84 17.83
N CYS A 12 -8.21 6.54 17.81
CA CYS A 12 -9.51 5.91 17.55
C CYS A 12 -10.05 5.21 18.80
N VAL A 13 -11.34 5.37 19.06
CA VAL A 13 -12.05 4.73 20.17
C VAL A 13 -13.32 4.07 19.67
N ASN A 14 -13.84 3.09 20.38
CA ASN A 14 -15.11 2.47 20.00
C ASN A 14 -16.28 3.44 20.29
N PRO A 15 -17.25 3.63 19.39
CA PRO A 15 -18.39 4.52 19.60
C PRO A 15 -19.28 4.11 20.78
N LYS A 16 -19.23 2.83 21.19
CA LYS A 16 -19.98 2.29 22.35
C LYS A 16 -19.24 2.47 23.67
N ASP A 17 -17.97 2.90 23.64
CA ASP A 17 -17.16 3.08 24.84
C ASP A 17 -17.47 4.41 25.54
N LYS A 18 -18.24 4.31 26.62
CA LYS A 18 -18.66 5.48 27.42
C LYS A 18 -17.49 6.23 28.08
N ARG A 19 -16.33 5.57 28.27
CA ARG A 19 -15.14 6.19 28.87
C ARG A 19 -14.59 7.35 28.03
N TYR A 20 -14.76 7.28 26.71
CA TYR A 20 -14.19 8.22 25.75
C TYR A 20 -15.22 9.01 24.95
N SER A 21 -16.51 8.77 25.16
CA SER A 21 -17.60 9.40 24.38
C SER A 21 -17.55 10.93 24.34
N ASN A 22 -17.13 11.57 25.45
CA ASN A 22 -16.98 13.01 25.56
C ASN A 22 -15.68 13.57 24.95
N LEU A 23 -14.79 12.71 24.47
CA LEU A 23 -13.52 13.08 23.85
C LEU A 23 -13.57 13.00 22.33
N VAL A 24 -14.49 12.25 21.74
CA VAL A 24 -14.63 12.15 20.27
C VAL A 24 -14.88 13.53 19.67
N GLY A 25 -14.15 13.84 18.60
CA GLY A 25 -14.18 15.14 17.93
C GLY A 25 -13.26 16.19 18.56
N LYS A 26 -12.62 15.90 19.69
CA LYS A 26 -11.56 16.75 20.24
C LYS A 26 -10.20 16.39 19.68
N ASP A 27 -9.25 17.27 19.90
CA ASP A 27 -7.86 17.10 19.47
C ASP A 27 -6.98 16.67 20.65
N VAL A 28 -5.94 15.91 20.31
CA VAL A 28 -4.86 15.54 21.22
C VAL A 28 -3.51 15.76 20.54
N TYR A 29 -2.44 15.70 21.30
CA TYR A 29 -1.08 15.89 20.78
C TYR A 29 -0.31 14.57 20.80
N VAL A 30 0.32 14.24 19.69
CA VAL A 30 1.30 13.14 19.64
C VAL A 30 2.49 13.56 20.49
N PRO A 31 2.86 12.79 21.53
CA PRO A 31 4.01 13.12 22.34
C PRO A 31 5.29 13.17 21.51
N LEU A 32 6.32 13.84 22.01
CA LEU A 32 7.64 14.04 21.41
C LEU A 32 7.66 15.03 20.22
N ILE A 33 6.66 15.03 19.36
CA ILE A 33 6.62 15.89 18.17
C ILE A 33 5.53 16.96 18.20
N ASN A 34 4.68 16.97 19.23
CA ASN A 34 3.58 17.93 19.43
C ASN A 34 2.67 18.09 18.19
N ARG A 35 2.49 17.02 17.42
CA ARG A 35 1.53 17.02 16.31
C ARG A 35 0.12 16.93 16.87
N LYS A 36 -0.73 17.86 16.47
CA LYS A 36 -2.16 17.87 16.79
C LYS A 36 -2.89 16.85 15.91
N ILE A 37 -3.66 15.94 16.51
CA ILE A 37 -4.44 14.91 15.82
C ILE A 37 -5.83 14.79 16.44
N PRO A 38 -6.87 14.40 15.67
CA PRO A 38 -8.23 14.23 16.18
C PRO A 38 -8.40 12.93 16.95
N ILE A 39 -9.39 12.92 17.84
CA ILE A 39 -9.98 11.71 18.40
C ILE A 39 -11.19 11.34 17.53
N ILE A 40 -11.16 10.18 16.90
CA ILE A 40 -12.21 9.63 16.05
C ILE A 40 -12.87 8.42 16.71
N SER A 41 -14.00 7.95 16.16
CA SER A 41 -14.64 6.71 16.62
C SER A 41 -14.86 5.75 15.46
N ASP A 42 -14.52 4.46 15.69
CA ASP A 42 -14.73 3.38 14.72
C ASP A 42 -15.02 2.07 15.46
N GLU A 43 -15.96 1.27 14.93
CA GLU A 43 -16.35 -0.01 15.55
C GLU A 43 -15.23 -1.07 15.51
N TYR A 44 -14.17 -0.84 14.73
CA TYR A 44 -13.00 -1.69 14.68
C TYR A 44 -12.29 -1.83 16.03
N VAL A 45 -12.35 -0.79 16.88
CA VAL A 45 -11.62 -0.78 18.14
C VAL A 45 -12.26 -1.70 19.17
N ASP A 46 -11.49 -2.65 19.68
CA ASP A 46 -11.88 -3.52 20.78
C ASP A 46 -11.74 -2.76 22.12
N MET A 47 -12.87 -2.60 22.82
CA MET A 47 -12.94 -1.88 24.10
C MET A 47 -12.20 -2.58 25.24
N GLU A 48 -12.04 -3.90 25.15
CA GLU A 48 -11.42 -4.73 26.19
C GLU A 48 -9.92 -4.92 25.95
N PHE A 49 -9.42 -4.54 24.78
CA PHE A 49 -8.00 -4.64 24.46
C PHE A 49 -7.23 -3.40 24.92
N GLY A 50 -6.26 -3.60 25.83
CA GLY A 50 -5.42 -2.53 26.37
C GLY A 50 -6.25 -1.45 27.08
N THR A 51 -6.15 -0.21 26.61
CA THR A 51 -6.93 0.93 27.13
C THR A 51 -8.26 1.12 26.40
N GLY A 52 -8.51 0.41 25.29
CA GLY A 52 -9.62 0.68 24.39
C GLY A 52 -9.44 1.94 23.52
N ALA A 53 -8.27 2.55 23.54
CA ALA A 53 -7.88 3.67 22.68
C ALA A 53 -6.72 3.23 21.76
N LEU A 54 -6.94 3.32 20.47
CA LEU A 54 -6.00 2.87 19.44
C LEU A 54 -5.38 4.07 18.72
N LYS A 55 -4.06 4.11 18.62
CA LYS A 55 -3.39 5.06 17.75
C LYS A 55 -3.54 4.64 16.29
N ILE A 56 -3.71 5.56 15.37
CA ILE A 56 -3.92 5.29 13.95
C ILE A 56 -2.73 5.84 13.14
N THR A 57 -2.03 4.92 12.48
CA THR A 57 -0.89 5.21 11.61
C THR A 57 -1.13 4.64 10.20
N PRO A 58 -1.88 5.31 9.33
CA PRO A 58 -2.33 4.75 8.06
C PRO A 58 -1.20 4.31 7.12
N ALA A 59 -0.02 4.91 7.22
CA ALA A 59 1.13 4.54 6.37
C ALA A 59 1.79 3.21 6.76
N HIS A 60 1.60 2.73 7.99
CA HIS A 60 2.44 1.65 8.55
C HIS A 60 1.64 0.48 9.13
N ASP A 61 0.33 0.47 8.96
CA ASP A 61 -0.54 -0.64 9.33
C ASP A 61 -1.72 -0.74 8.37
N VAL A 62 -2.04 -1.97 7.93
CA VAL A 62 -3.09 -2.22 6.92
C VAL A 62 -4.48 -1.88 7.47
N ASN A 63 -4.75 -2.20 8.73
CA ASN A 63 -6.04 -1.90 9.36
C ASN A 63 -6.19 -0.40 9.61
N ASP A 64 -5.10 0.24 10.07
CA ASP A 64 -5.05 1.69 10.26
C ASP A 64 -5.22 2.44 8.93
N TYR A 65 -4.72 1.87 7.82
CA TYR A 65 -4.94 2.43 6.48
C TYR A 65 -6.42 2.43 6.11
N GLU A 66 -7.14 1.34 6.35
CA GLU A 66 -8.57 1.27 6.06
C GLU A 66 -9.39 2.22 6.95
N ILE A 67 -9.03 2.35 8.22
CA ILE A 67 -9.64 3.33 9.13
C ILE A 67 -9.33 4.75 8.62
N GLY A 68 -8.08 5.02 8.30
CA GLY A 68 -7.65 6.30 7.74
C GLY A 68 -8.39 6.68 6.47
N TYR A 69 -8.60 5.73 5.57
CA TYR A 69 -9.36 5.94 4.34
C TYR A 69 -10.83 6.29 4.62
N ARG A 70 -11.51 5.53 5.53
CA ARG A 70 -12.91 5.82 5.92
C ARG A 70 -13.08 7.19 6.57
N HIS A 71 -12.11 7.58 7.39
CA HIS A 71 -12.13 8.84 8.14
C HIS A 71 -11.39 9.99 7.45
N LYS A 72 -10.88 9.77 6.23
CA LYS A 72 -10.13 10.76 5.42
C LYS A 72 -8.94 11.36 6.17
N LEU A 73 -8.22 10.53 6.93
CA LEU A 73 -7.03 10.94 7.66
C LEU A 73 -5.84 11.14 6.72
N GLU A 74 -4.94 12.01 7.12
CA GLU A 74 -3.65 12.15 6.44
C GLU A 74 -2.83 10.86 6.56
N THR A 75 -2.08 10.52 5.52
CA THR A 75 -1.17 9.39 5.51
C THR A 75 0.27 9.88 5.54
N ILE A 76 0.93 9.69 6.67
CA ILE A 76 2.30 10.17 6.90
C ILE A 76 3.26 8.98 6.92
N ASP A 77 3.91 8.73 5.77
CA ASP A 77 4.98 7.72 5.68
C ASP A 77 6.27 8.28 6.27
N ILE A 78 6.74 7.66 7.36
CA ILE A 78 7.93 8.08 8.11
C ILE A 78 9.16 7.22 7.82
N LEU A 79 9.07 6.24 6.91
CA LEU A 79 10.18 5.34 6.58
C LEU A 79 10.72 5.58 5.18
N ASN A 80 12.02 5.54 5.05
CA ASN A 80 12.73 5.38 3.79
C ASN A 80 12.63 3.94 3.27
N ASN A 81 13.05 3.68 2.03
CA ASN A 81 13.00 2.34 1.44
C ASN A 81 13.94 1.33 2.11
N ASP A 82 14.99 1.80 2.78
CA ASP A 82 15.93 0.98 3.55
C ASP A 82 15.47 0.72 5.01
N GLY A 83 14.30 1.25 5.40
CA GLY A 83 13.75 1.09 6.75
C GLY A 83 14.30 2.05 7.79
N THR A 84 15.07 3.07 7.39
CA THR A 84 15.44 4.19 8.26
C THR A 84 14.32 5.22 8.34
N LEU A 85 14.29 6.04 9.39
CA LEU A 85 13.32 7.11 9.52
C LEU A 85 13.66 8.26 8.56
N ASN A 86 12.65 8.81 7.88
CA ASN A 86 12.79 9.96 7.00
C ASN A 86 12.47 11.28 7.70
N GLU A 87 12.56 12.39 6.99
CA GLU A 87 12.34 13.75 7.53
C GLU A 87 10.93 13.97 8.09
N LYS A 88 9.90 13.25 7.60
CA LYS A 88 8.53 13.36 8.09
C LYS A 88 8.37 12.83 9.52
N ALA A 89 9.28 11.97 9.96
CA ALA A 89 9.36 11.51 11.35
C ALA A 89 9.72 12.66 12.32
N LYS A 90 10.43 13.69 11.87
CA LYS A 90 10.92 14.84 12.64
C LYS A 90 11.95 14.52 13.71
N LEU A 91 11.96 13.30 14.25
CA LEU A 91 12.93 12.81 15.23
C LEU A 91 13.62 11.57 14.70
N PHE A 92 14.88 11.38 15.08
CA PHE A 92 15.68 10.21 14.76
C PHE A 92 15.81 9.94 13.24
N VAL A 93 15.82 11.01 12.43
CA VAL A 93 15.98 10.92 10.97
C VAL A 93 17.28 10.20 10.63
N GLY A 94 17.21 9.25 9.67
CA GLY A 94 18.32 8.42 9.26
C GLY A 94 18.63 7.24 10.18
N ILE A 95 17.93 7.10 11.30
CA ILE A 95 18.10 5.98 12.23
C ILE A 95 17.25 4.79 11.80
N ASP A 96 17.81 3.60 11.87
CA ASP A 96 17.09 2.34 11.62
C ASP A 96 15.88 2.19 12.55
N ARG A 97 14.76 1.70 12.01
CA ARG A 97 13.47 1.58 12.70
C ARG A 97 13.54 0.81 14.03
N PHE A 98 14.33 -0.24 14.11
CA PHE A 98 14.47 -1.01 15.35
C PHE A 98 15.23 -0.23 16.41
N LYS A 99 16.26 0.50 16.00
CA LYS A 99 16.98 1.38 16.91
C LYS A 99 16.12 2.58 17.34
N ALA A 100 15.38 3.15 16.43
CA ALA A 100 14.41 4.21 16.71
C ALA A 100 13.35 3.77 17.72
N ARG A 101 12.88 2.52 17.66
CA ARG A 101 11.94 1.94 18.63
C ARG A 101 12.46 2.05 20.08
N GLU A 102 13.72 1.67 20.29
CA GLU A 102 14.35 1.77 21.61
C GLU A 102 14.47 3.22 22.09
N LEU A 103 14.89 4.11 21.19
CA LEU A 103 15.09 5.53 21.51
C LEU A 103 13.76 6.20 21.85
N ILE A 104 12.71 5.94 21.09
CA ILE A 104 11.37 6.50 21.33
C ILE A 104 10.81 6.02 22.69
N VAL A 105 10.97 4.75 23.03
CA VAL A 105 10.56 4.26 24.34
C VAL A 105 11.31 4.99 25.47
N LYS A 106 12.60 5.24 25.28
CA LYS A 106 13.39 6.01 26.24
C LYS A 106 12.90 7.45 26.41
N GLU A 107 12.63 8.15 25.30
CA GLU A 107 12.11 9.52 25.32
C GLU A 107 10.71 9.60 25.93
N LEU A 108 9.82 8.66 25.59
CA LEU A 108 8.48 8.58 26.20
C LEU A 108 8.55 8.38 27.71
N LYS A 109 9.51 7.56 28.17
CA LYS A 109 9.74 7.36 29.60
C LYS A 109 10.26 8.62 30.28
N GLN A 110 11.21 9.31 29.69
CA GLN A 110 11.76 10.57 30.21
C GLN A 110 10.71 11.69 30.26
N GLY A 111 9.84 11.75 29.26
CA GLY A 111 8.74 12.71 29.21
C GLY A 111 7.52 12.34 30.06
N ASN A 112 7.56 11.26 30.84
CA ASN A 112 6.43 10.72 31.63
C ASN A 112 5.19 10.40 30.78
N HIS A 113 5.39 10.02 29.50
CA HIS A 113 4.32 9.60 28.59
C HIS A 113 4.19 8.09 28.50
N LEU A 114 5.09 7.33 29.12
CA LEU A 114 5.06 5.87 29.13
C LEU A 114 4.45 5.35 30.43
N VAL A 115 3.26 4.74 30.34
CA VAL A 115 2.56 4.19 31.51
C VAL A 115 2.99 2.76 31.81
N LYS A 116 3.04 1.89 30.76
CA LYS A 116 3.29 0.47 30.93
C LYS A 116 3.93 -0.15 29.68
N ILE A 117 4.76 -1.16 29.88
CA ILE A 117 5.25 -2.05 28.81
C ILE A 117 4.83 -3.47 29.20
N GLU A 118 4.18 -4.17 28.26
CA GLU A 118 3.79 -5.57 28.42
C GLU A 118 4.41 -6.43 27.32
N ASN A 119 4.79 -7.66 27.66
CA ASN A 119 5.24 -8.62 26.67
C ASN A 119 4.04 -9.12 25.87
N HIS A 120 4.12 -8.96 24.57
CA HIS A 120 3.08 -9.42 23.64
C HIS A 120 3.71 -10.34 22.59
N LYS A 121 3.10 -11.52 22.39
CA LYS A 121 3.50 -12.45 21.33
C LYS A 121 2.67 -12.16 20.07
N ASN A 122 3.33 -11.85 18.98
CA ASN A 122 2.69 -11.68 17.68
C ASN A 122 3.42 -12.47 16.59
N LYS A 123 2.75 -12.66 15.46
CA LYS A 123 3.37 -13.24 14.27
C LYS A 123 3.92 -12.11 13.41
N VAL A 124 5.18 -12.20 13.05
CA VAL A 124 5.86 -11.24 12.17
C VAL A 124 6.15 -11.90 10.83
N GLY A 125 5.80 -11.23 9.74
CA GLY A 125 6.10 -11.69 8.39
C GLY A 125 7.57 -11.46 8.04
N PHE A 126 8.15 -12.39 7.28
CA PHE A 126 9.49 -12.28 6.73
C PHE A 126 9.44 -12.39 5.21
N SER A 127 10.31 -11.66 4.53
CA SER A 127 10.50 -11.80 3.10
C SER A 127 11.14 -13.15 2.81
N GLU A 128 10.53 -13.95 1.96
CA GLU A 128 11.07 -15.26 1.54
C GLU A 128 12.42 -15.12 0.79
N ARG A 129 12.68 -13.96 0.18
CA ARG A 129 13.88 -13.72 -0.63
C ARG A 129 15.06 -13.21 0.17
N THR A 130 14.80 -12.34 1.15
CA THR A 130 15.86 -11.63 1.89
C THR A 130 15.90 -12.00 3.36
N ASN A 131 14.93 -12.77 3.83
CA ASN A 131 14.73 -13.08 5.26
C ASN A 131 14.66 -11.82 6.16
N SER A 132 14.28 -10.69 5.57
CA SER A 132 14.07 -9.44 6.30
C SER A 132 12.64 -9.36 6.83
N ILE A 133 12.47 -8.70 7.98
CA ILE A 133 11.14 -8.42 8.54
C ILE A 133 10.38 -7.50 7.61
N ILE A 134 9.15 -7.89 7.26
CA ILE A 134 8.25 -7.11 6.41
C ILE A 134 7.71 -5.91 7.19
N GLU A 135 7.80 -4.73 6.58
CA GLU A 135 7.18 -3.50 7.05
C GLU A 135 6.04 -3.09 6.13
N PRO A 136 4.82 -2.89 6.66
CA PRO A 136 3.76 -2.25 5.89
C PRO A 136 4.18 -0.84 5.48
N LYS A 137 4.18 -0.58 4.18
CA LYS A 137 4.55 0.70 3.59
C LYS A 137 3.74 0.91 2.33
N LEU A 138 3.24 2.13 2.14
CA LEU A 138 2.58 2.52 0.91
C LEU A 138 3.61 2.81 -0.18
N SER A 139 3.34 2.31 -1.37
CA SER A 139 4.12 2.60 -2.57
C SER A 139 3.18 2.75 -3.77
N MET A 140 3.61 3.54 -4.74
CA MET A 140 2.89 3.64 -6.01
C MET A 140 3.07 2.33 -6.77
N GLN A 141 1.97 1.75 -7.24
CA GLN A 141 1.94 0.49 -7.96
C GLN A 141 0.99 0.59 -9.13
N TRP A 142 1.28 -0.16 -10.19
CA TRP A 142 0.38 -0.28 -11.34
C TRP A 142 -0.64 -1.38 -11.10
N PHE A 143 -1.92 -1.02 -11.27
CA PHE A 143 -3.03 -1.94 -11.12
C PHE A 143 -3.81 -2.07 -12.42
N LEU A 144 -4.17 -3.29 -12.77
CA LEU A 144 -5.16 -3.58 -13.81
C LEU A 144 -6.54 -3.64 -13.16
N LYS A 145 -7.47 -2.80 -13.62
CA LYS A 145 -8.87 -2.83 -13.17
C LYS A 145 -9.57 -4.04 -13.75
N MET A 146 -9.84 -5.00 -12.89
CA MET A 146 -10.35 -6.32 -13.28
C MET A 146 -11.86 -6.37 -13.47
N ASP A 147 -12.63 -5.49 -12.84
CA ASP A 147 -14.11 -5.48 -12.89
C ASP A 147 -14.66 -5.50 -14.31
N LYS A 148 -14.15 -4.60 -15.18
CA LYS A 148 -14.58 -4.49 -16.58
C LYS A 148 -14.11 -5.64 -17.45
N ILE A 149 -12.93 -6.19 -17.17
CA ILE A 149 -12.30 -7.25 -17.97
C ILE A 149 -12.88 -8.60 -17.61
N SER A 150 -13.18 -8.84 -16.34
CA SER A 150 -13.70 -10.11 -15.84
C SER A 150 -15.14 -10.37 -16.23
N LYS A 151 -15.95 -9.31 -16.36
CA LYS A 151 -17.39 -9.44 -16.64
C LYS A 151 -17.69 -10.18 -17.94
N PRO A 152 -17.13 -9.84 -19.12
CA PRO A 152 -17.36 -10.59 -20.35
C PRO A 152 -16.90 -12.05 -20.25
N ALA A 153 -15.77 -12.31 -19.54
CA ALA A 153 -15.27 -13.67 -19.34
C ALA A 153 -16.24 -14.49 -18.47
N LEU A 154 -16.83 -13.89 -17.44
CA LEU A 154 -17.84 -14.54 -16.62
C LEU A 154 -19.13 -14.79 -17.41
N ASP A 155 -19.60 -13.82 -18.18
CA ASP A 155 -20.84 -13.89 -18.95
C ASP A 155 -20.77 -15.05 -19.99
N ASN A 156 -19.65 -15.23 -20.69
CA ASN A 156 -19.44 -16.32 -21.64
C ASN A 156 -19.58 -17.72 -21.00
N ILE A 157 -19.18 -17.86 -19.72
CA ILE A 157 -19.36 -19.11 -18.97
C ILE A 157 -20.80 -19.28 -18.50
N ILE A 158 -21.46 -18.21 -18.08
CA ILE A 158 -22.85 -18.25 -17.61
C ILE A 158 -23.78 -18.57 -18.78
N ASN A 159 -23.55 -17.98 -19.94
CA ASN A 159 -24.33 -18.20 -21.15
C ASN A 159 -24.05 -19.55 -21.81
N GLY A 160 -22.98 -20.23 -21.44
CA GLY A 160 -22.62 -21.54 -21.97
C GLY A 160 -21.82 -21.49 -23.27
N ASP A 161 -21.33 -20.32 -23.67
CA ASP A 161 -20.44 -20.15 -24.84
C ASP A 161 -19.11 -20.86 -24.61
N ILE A 162 -18.62 -20.82 -23.37
CA ILE A 162 -17.46 -21.60 -22.92
C ILE A 162 -17.92 -22.62 -21.89
N LYS A 163 -17.50 -23.88 -22.05
CA LYS A 163 -17.92 -25.01 -21.21
C LYS A 163 -16.77 -25.59 -20.41
N PHE A 164 -16.98 -25.74 -19.10
CA PHE A 164 -16.03 -26.45 -18.22
C PHE A 164 -16.28 -27.95 -18.22
N HIS A 165 -15.19 -28.71 -18.27
CA HIS A 165 -15.20 -30.16 -18.06
C HIS A 165 -14.22 -30.50 -16.93
N PRO A 166 -14.68 -31.05 -15.80
CA PRO A 166 -16.09 -31.30 -15.41
C PRO A 166 -16.83 -30.03 -15.02
N LYS A 167 -18.16 -30.02 -15.19
CA LYS A 167 -19.05 -28.86 -14.95
C LYS A 167 -18.96 -28.30 -13.54
N LYS A 168 -18.55 -29.06 -12.53
CA LYS A 168 -18.42 -28.59 -11.13
C LYS A 168 -17.53 -27.34 -10.98
N PHE A 169 -16.55 -27.15 -11.85
CA PHE A 169 -15.65 -25.97 -11.80
C PHE A 169 -16.32 -24.66 -12.17
N ILE A 170 -17.51 -24.68 -12.75
CA ILE A 170 -18.29 -23.46 -13.02
C ILE A 170 -18.54 -22.67 -11.73
N ASN A 171 -18.89 -23.36 -10.63
CA ASN A 171 -19.17 -22.68 -9.35
C ASN A 171 -17.93 -22.00 -8.76
N THR A 172 -16.78 -22.68 -8.83
CA THR A 172 -15.49 -22.11 -8.40
C THR A 172 -15.13 -20.89 -9.25
N TYR A 173 -15.26 -21.00 -10.58
CA TYR A 173 -14.98 -19.90 -11.50
C TYR A 173 -15.89 -18.71 -11.24
N LYS A 174 -17.22 -18.93 -11.11
CA LYS A 174 -18.18 -17.86 -10.78
C LYS A 174 -17.81 -17.14 -9.50
N HIS A 175 -17.49 -17.91 -8.43
CA HIS A 175 -17.10 -17.35 -7.16
C HIS A 175 -15.87 -16.43 -7.28
N TRP A 176 -14.84 -16.92 -7.98
CA TRP A 176 -13.61 -16.15 -8.20
C TRP A 176 -13.85 -14.89 -9.02
N MET A 177 -14.53 -15.00 -10.15
CA MET A 177 -14.77 -13.87 -11.08
C MET A 177 -15.71 -12.83 -10.52
N SER A 178 -16.70 -13.24 -9.68
CA SER A 178 -17.62 -12.30 -9.03
C SER A 178 -16.98 -11.53 -7.86
N ASN A 179 -15.87 -12.03 -7.31
CA ASN A 179 -15.16 -11.42 -6.19
C ASN A 179 -13.73 -10.99 -6.58
N ILE A 180 -13.48 -10.83 -7.88
CA ILE A 180 -12.15 -10.49 -8.37
C ILE A 180 -11.75 -9.09 -7.90
N LYS A 181 -10.50 -8.97 -7.45
CA LYS A 181 -9.92 -7.70 -7.06
C LYS A 181 -9.01 -7.16 -8.17
N ASP A 182 -8.76 -5.87 -8.16
CA ASP A 182 -7.78 -5.25 -9.04
C ASP A 182 -6.42 -5.94 -8.89
N TRP A 183 -5.77 -6.19 -10.00
CA TRP A 183 -4.52 -6.93 -10.05
C TRP A 183 -3.33 -5.99 -10.04
N CYS A 184 -2.53 -6.03 -8.98
CA CYS A 184 -1.26 -5.32 -8.93
C CYS A 184 -0.29 -5.95 -9.93
N LEU A 185 0.12 -5.18 -10.92
CA LEU A 185 1.05 -5.62 -11.98
C LEU A 185 2.52 -5.42 -11.61
N SER A 186 2.81 -4.44 -10.79
CA SER A 186 4.19 -4.05 -10.46
C SER A 186 4.89 -5.11 -9.61
N ARG A 187 6.13 -5.41 -9.95
CA ARG A 187 7.04 -6.25 -9.18
C ARG A 187 8.39 -5.57 -9.07
N GLN A 188 8.90 -5.43 -7.86
CA GLN A 188 10.22 -4.88 -7.55
C GLN A 188 11.27 -5.99 -7.69
N LEU A 189 11.54 -6.40 -8.93
CA LEU A 189 12.48 -7.47 -9.29
C LEU A 189 13.55 -6.94 -10.21
N TRP A 190 14.75 -7.43 -10.02
CA TRP A 190 15.88 -7.09 -10.89
C TRP A 190 15.72 -7.63 -12.32
N TRP A 191 15.02 -8.76 -12.51
CA TRP A 191 14.81 -9.41 -13.80
C TRP A 191 13.32 -9.50 -14.13
N GLY A 192 12.97 -9.14 -15.36
CA GLY A 192 11.62 -9.25 -15.89
C GLY A 192 11.35 -8.27 -17.04
N HIS A 193 10.10 -8.19 -17.48
CA HIS A 193 9.66 -7.22 -18.48
C HIS A 193 9.37 -5.90 -17.79
N ARG A 194 10.24 -4.91 -17.99
CA ARG A 194 10.02 -3.57 -17.43
C ARG A 194 8.67 -2.99 -17.86
N ILE A 195 8.02 -2.32 -16.93
CA ILE A 195 6.75 -1.64 -17.19
C ILE A 195 6.99 -0.55 -18.25
N PRO A 196 6.21 -0.52 -19.36
CA PRO A 196 6.43 0.38 -20.48
C PRO A 196 5.88 1.79 -20.22
N VAL A 197 6.10 2.31 -19.03
CA VAL A 197 5.70 3.64 -18.58
C VAL A 197 6.93 4.51 -18.43
N TYR A 198 6.80 5.75 -18.87
CA TYR A 198 7.88 6.75 -18.84
C TYR A 198 7.37 7.98 -18.13
N TYR A 199 8.04 8.37 -17.06
CA TYR A 199 7.72 9.53 -16.23
C TYR A 199 8.46 10.78 -16.68
N TYR A 200 7.84 11.93 -16.49
CA TYR A 200 8.38 13.26 -16.73
C TYR A 200 7.68 14.28 -15.82
N ASP A 201 8.33 15.41 -15.54
CA ASP A 201 7.77 16.49 -14.71
C ASP A 201 7.07 15.98 -13.42
N GLY A 202 7.77 15.17 -12.64
CA GLY A 202 7.26 14.56 -11.42
C GLY A 202 6.47 13.28 -11.69
N ASN A 203 5.14 13.30 -11.54
CA ASN A 203 4.29 12.10 -11.65
C ASN A 203 3.54 11.99 -12.99
N ASN A 204 3.81 12.87 -13.95
CA ASN A 204 3.23 12.74 -15.28
C ASN A 204 3.86 11.57 -16.02
N TYR A 205 3.09 10.87 -16.83
CA TYR A 205 3.60 9.70 -17.52
C TYR A 205 2.99 9.51 -18.91
N VAL A 206 3.71 8.76 -19.74
CA VAL A 206 3.23 8.21 -21.01
C VAL A 206 3.56 6.73 -21.09
N VAL A 207 2.75 5.98 -21.86
CA VAL A 207 3.05 4.59 -22.22
C VAL A 207 3.73 4.57 -23.59
N ALA A 208 4.88 3.92 -23.67
CA ALA A 208 5.67 3.91 -24.91
C ALA A 208 6.42 2.59 -25.10
N LYS A 209 6.76 2.29 -26.36
CA LYS A 209 7.51 1.06 -26.71
C LYS A 209 9.02 1.18 -26.52
N SER A 210 9.53 2.41 -26.43
CA SER A 210 10.95 2.72 -26.24
C SER A 210 11.13 4.13 -25.74
N ASP A 211 12.33 4.43 -25.21
CA ASP A 211 12.73 5.78 -24.77
C ASP A 211 12.52 6.85 -25.85
N LYS A 212 12.84 6.51 -27.12
CA LYS A 212 12.63 7.41 -28.26
C LYS A 212 11.17 7.68 -28.54
N ASP A 213 10.30 6.66 -28.44
CA ASP A 213 8.86 6.80 -28.61
C ASP A 213 8.28 7.63 -27.46
N ALA A 214 8.72 7.38 -26.22
CA ALA A 214 8.35 8.15 -25.05
C ALA A 214 8.71 9.63 -25.22
N TYR A 215 9.96 9.91 -25.57
CA TYR A 215 10.43 11.28 -25.78
C TYR A 215 9.61 12.03 -26.83
N LYS A 216 9.30 11.36 -27.95
CA LYS A 216 8.47 11.96 -29.01
C LYS A 216 7.07 12.33 -28.47
N LYS A 217 6.41 11.40 -27.78
CA LYS A 217 5.07 11.63 -27.19
C LYS A 217 5.06 12.74 -26.14
N ILE A 218 6.09 12.73 -25.28
CA ILE A 218 6.19 13.75 -24.22
C ILE A 218 6.50 15.10 -24.80
N LYS A 219 7.32 15.20 -25.87
CA LYS A 219 7.65 16.45 -26.52
C LYS A 219 6.46 17.10 -27.22
N GLU A 220 5.46 16.33 -27.62
CA GLU A 220 4.18 16.86 -28.12
C GLU A 220 3.36 17.55 -27.01
N ILE A 221 3.55 17.12 -25.74
CA ILE A 221 2.86 17.65 -24.55
C ILE A 221 3.68 18.79 -23.92
N ASN A 222 4.99 18.57 -23.75
CA ASN A 222 5.95 19.53 -23.20
C ASN A 222 7.13 19.73 -24.18
N PRO A 223 7.07 20.75 -25.08
CA PRO A 223 8.12 20.97 -26.08
C PRO A 223 9.51 21.27 -25.52
N ASN A 224 9.61 21.70 -24.25
CA ASN A 224 10.85 22.12 -23.62
C ASN A 224 11.57 20.97 -22.89
N ILE A 225 10.94 19.79 -22.76
CA ILE A 225 11.51 18.64 -22.05
C ILE A 225 12.81 18.18 -22.68
N LYS A 226 13.77 17.82 -21.85
CA LYS A 226 15.02 17.19 -22.30
C LYS A 226 14.91 15.67 -22.18
N PHE A 227 15.67 14.96 -23.01
CA PHE A 227 15.66 13.50 -23.02
C PHE A 227 16.08 12.90 -21.67
N GLU A 228 17.02 13.53 -20.98
CA GLU A 228 17.57 13.12 -19.69
C GLU A 228 16.59 13.30 -18.53
N GLU A 229 15.51 14.06 -18.73
CA GLU A 229 14.46 14.31 -17.72
C GLU A 229 13.37 13.24 -17.75
N ILE A 230 13.49 12.27 -18.66
CA ILE A 230 12.54 11.17 -18.83
C ILE A 230 13.16 9.89 -18.28
N HIS A 231 12.41 9.15 -17.48
CA HIS A 231 12.86 7.86 -16.97
C HIS A 231 11.75 6.81 -17.05
N GLN A 232 12.14 5.60 -17.46
CA GLN A 232 11.22 4.47 -17.46
C GLN A 232 11.01 3.95 -16.06
N ASP A 233 9.79 3.48 -15.79
CA ASP A 233 9.47 2.77 -14.54
C ASP A 233 10.51 1.67 -14.26
N GLU A 234 10.98 1.58 -13.01
CA GLU A 234 12.00 0.61 -12.60
C GLU A 234 11.42 -0.76 -12.33
N ASP A 235 10.11 -0.84 -12.05
CA ASP A 235 9.42 -2.09 -11.78
C ASP A 235 9.24 -2.93 -13.05
N VAL A 236 9.05 -4.22 -12.85
CA VAL A 236 8.71 -5.16 -13.92
C VAL A 236 7.27 -5.65 -13.77
N LEU A 237 6.71 -6.11 -14.88
CA LEU A 237 5.38 -6.70 -14.90
C LEU A 237 5.37 -8.04 -14.18
N ASP A 238 4.26 -8.36 -13.52
CA ASP A 238 3.98 -9.69 -13.01
C ASP A 238 4.20 -10.74 -14.11
N THR A 239 4.86 -11.83 -13.77
CA THR A 239 5.17 -12.92 -14.70
C THR A 239 3.92 -13.48 -15.39
N TRP A 240 2.80 -13.56 -14.67
CA TRP A 240 1.52 -14.01 -15.24
C TRP A 240 0.98 -13.08 -16.32
N PHE A 241 1.26 -11.79 -16.22
CA PHE A 241 0.83 -10.82 -17.24
C PHE A 241 1.41 -11.13 -18.61
N SER A 242 2.69 -11.47 -18.70
CA SER A 242 3.33 -11.85 -19.97
C SER A 242 3.06 -13.30 -20.36
N SER A 243 2.96 -14.23 -19.42
CA SER A 243 2.74 -15.65 -19.72
C SER A 243 1.36 -15.93 -20.29
N TRP A 244 0.35 -15.12 -19.96
CA TRP A 244 -1.00 -15.27 -20.55
C TRP A 244 -1.05 -14.96 -22.04
N ILE A 245 -0.13 -14.17 -22.57
CA ILE A 245 -0.05 -13.90 -24.00
C ILE A 245 0.70 -14.96 -24.79
N TRP A 246 1.33 -15.93 -24.09
CA TRP A 246 2.13 -16.98 -24.73
C TRP A 246 1.35 -17.77 -25.78
N PRO A 247 0.08 -18.22 -25.56
CA PRO A 247 -0.70 -18.92 -26.59
C PRO A 247 -0.90 -18.12 -27.87
N ILE A 248 -0.86 -16.79 -27.80
CA ILE A 248 -1.00 -15.88 -28.95
C ILE A 248 0.37 -15.60 -29.58
N SER A 249 1.38 -15.37 -28.75
CA SER A 249 2.70 -14.93 -29.21
C SER A 249 3.49 -15.98 -30.01
N VAL A 250 3.17 -17.27 -29.86
CA VAL A 250 3.79 -18.35 -30.62
C VAL A 250 3.24 -18.51 -32.05
N PHE A 251 2.16 -17.79 -32.39
CA PHE A 251 1.48 -17.89 -33.69
C PHE A 251 1.59 -16.59 -34.50
N ASP A 252 2.67 -15.92 -34.61
CA ASP A 252 2.97 -14.74 -35.45
C ASP A 252 1.80 -13.78 -35.73
N GLY A 253 0.74 -13.80 -34.95
CA GLY A 253 -0.47 -12.97 -35.10
C GLY A 253 -1.27 -13.18 -36.42
N LYS A 254 -0.95 -14.20 -37.22
CA LYS A 254 -1.58 -14.45 -38.52
C LYS A 254 -2.70 -15.48 -38.52
N SER A 255 -2.98 -16.10 -37.38
CA SER A 255 -3.89 -17.26 -37.28
C SER A 255 -5.12 -17.03 -36.39
N PHE A 256 -5.47 -15.77 -36.09
CA PHE A 256 -6.69 -15.45 -35.34
C PHE A 256 -7.47 -14.34 -36.01
#